data_c79b68f298559131d3a2814689f3c462
#
_entry.id   c79b68f298559131d3a2814689f3c462
#
_cell.length_a   1.000
_cell.length_b   1.000
_cell.length_c   1.000
_cell.angle_alpha   90.00
_cell.angle_beta   90.00
_cell.angle_gamma   90.00
#
_symmetry.space_group_name_H-M   'P 1'
#
loop_
_entity.id
_entity.type
_entity.pdbx_description
1 polymer ?
#
loop_
_entity_poly.entity_id
_entity_poly.type
_entity_poly.pdbx_seq_one_letter_code
_entity_poly.pdbx_strand_id
1 'polypeptide(L)'
;TLLASSAASDVYKRQDENCEKIKNVLRVIFYPLVLIRRKIFVYLCEYYRKRDLKKLASLLYYNISHKKINWSSPKNLNEKINWLKFNSDTSVWTKLADKYLVRDYVKERGLSSILVELYGVWDDACDIDFNLLPTSFVLKTNHGCGTIIVVKNKNSINEDEVRKQLNTWLQLKFGTIYAEPHYNSIKPKIIAEEYLKNDNANSTSLVDYKVFCLEGKPYSILVCADRVLYKGCCLAWYDLEWNPKPDMLSGGHKQDCVTIEKPTCLSDMLQAAEILSKGHHQVRIDFYITNGKLYFGEMTFTSLGGYMSYIAPKYLDEMGSLIHL
;
A
#
# COMPACT_ATOMS: atom_id res chain seq x y z
N THR A 1 3.88 -28.77 -53.68
CA THR A 1 4.11 -28.64 -52.21
C THR A 1 4.03 -27.22 -51.69
N LEU A 2 4.01 -26.18 -52.54
CA LEU A 2 3.84 -24.75 -52.14
C LEU A 2 2.36 -24.33 -52.00
N LEU A 3 1.43 -24.97 -52.66
CA LEU A 3 -0.02 -24.66 -52.59
C LEU A 3 -0.68 -25.16 -51.30
N ALA A 4 -0.15 -26.20 -50.63
CA ALA A 4 -0.72 -26.73 -49.40
C ALA A 4 -0.35 -25.84 -48.15
N SER A 5 0.75 -25.09 -48.24
CA SER A 5 1.16 -24.21 -47.10
C SER A 5 0.38 -22.89 -47.04
N SER A 6 -0.06 -22.38 -48.20
CA SER A 6 -0.83 -21.14 -48.26
C SER A 6 -2.29 -21.36 -47.76
N ALA A 7 -2.90 -22.50 -48.13
CA ALA A 7 -4.23 -22.83 -47.68
C ALA A 7 -4.33 -23.07 -46.16
N ALA A 8 -3.29 -23.67 -45.54
CA ALA A 8 -3.19 -23.80 -44.07
C ALA A 8 -3.05 -22.44 -43.37
N SER A 9 -2.21 -21.54 -43.92
CA SER A 9 -2.03 -20.17 -43.39
C SER A 9 -3.34 -19.36 -43.46
N ASP A 10 -4.11 -19.50 -44.54
CA ASP A 10 -5.40 -18.79 -44.68
C ASP A 10 -6.48 -19.34 -43.79
N VAL A 11 -6.49 -20.65 -43.47
CA VAL A 11 -7.39 -21.25 -42.49
C VAL A 11 -7.07 -20.78 -41.10
N TYR A 12 -5.80 -20.69 -40.68
CA TYR A 12 -5.39 -20.16 -39.39
C TYR A 12 -5.75 -18.67 -39.23
N LYS A 13 -5.50 -17.84 -40.25
CA LYS A 13 -5.91 -16.42 -40.25
C LYS A 13 -7.41 -16.24 -40.10
N ARG A 14 -8.23 -17.04 -40.83
CA ARG A 14 -9.69 -17.00 -40.71
C ARG A 14 -10.19 -17.47 -39.37
N GLN A 15 -9.52 -18.44 -38.72
CA GLN A 15 -9.83 -18.84 -37.34
C GLN A 15 -9.53 -17.74 -36.34
N ASP A 16 -8.42 -17.05 -36.44
CA ASP A 16 -8.07 -15.94 -35.59
C ASP A 16 -9.04 -14.75 -35.76
N GLU A 17 -9.35 -14.36 -36.98
CA GLU A 17 -10.35 -13.32 -37.29
C GLU A 17 -11.75 -13.66 -36.79
N ASN A 18 -12.18 -14.90 -36.89
CA ASN A 18 -13.47 -15.34 -36.35
C ASN A 18 -13.47 -15.39 -34.83
N CYS A 19 -12.35 -15.79 -34.20
CA CYS A 19 -12.19 -15.76 -32.75
C CYS A 19 -12.23 -14.33 -32.21
N GLU A 20 -11.61 -13.39 -32.93
CA GLU A 20 -11.63 -11.97 -32.55
C GLU A 20 -13.00 -11.32 -32.75
N LYS A 21 -13.71 -11.66 -33.85
CA LYS A 21 -15.12 -11.25 -34.06
C LYS A 21 -16.04 -11.79 -32.99
N ILE A 22 -15.91 -13.05 -32.60
CA ILE A 22 -16.70 -13.66 -31.53
C ILE A 22 -16.39 -12.98 -30.19
N LYS A 23 -15.12 -12.74 -29.87
CA LYS A 23 -14.71 -11.98 -28.67
C LYS A 23 -15.32 -10.57 -28.64
N ASN A 24 -15.32 -9.86 -29.77
CA ASN A 24 -15.89 -8.53 -29.88
C ASN A 24 -17.43 -8.55 -29.72
N VAL A 25 -18.13 -9.50 -30.34
CA VAL A 25 -19.57 -9.67 -30.17
C VAL A 25 -19.93 -10.01 -28.73
N LEU A 26 -19.22 -10.95 -28.11
CA LEU A 26 -19.39 -11.28 -26.68
C LEU A 26 -19.11 -10.05 -25.78
N ARG A 27 -18.09 -9.27 -26.10
CA ARG A 27 -17.78 -8.04 -25.37
C ARG A 27 -18.92 -7.02 -25.45
N VAL A 28 -19.54 -6.84 -26.61
CA VAL A 28 -20.71 -5.93 -26.80
C VAL A 28 -21.93 -6.43 -26.03
N ILE A 29 -22.22 -7.74 -26.08
CA ILE A 29 -23.37 -8.34 -25.38
C ILE A 29 -23.20 -8.31 -23.86
N PHE A 30 -22.01 -8.65 -23.35
CA PHE A 30 -21.77 -8.72 -21.90
C PHE A 30 -21.37 -7.38 -21.27
N TYR A 31 -20.96 -6.37 -22.05
CA TYR A 31 -20.56 -5.06 -21.53
C TYR A 31 -21.65 -4.39 -20.67
N PRO A 32 -22.93 -4.36 -21.05
CA PRO A 32 -23.99 -3.81 -20.20
C PRO A 32 -24.12 -4.53 -18.86
N LEU A 33 -24.00 -5.87 -18.85
CA LEU A 33 -24.05 -6.67 -17.62
C LEU A 33 -22.86 -6.36 -16.69
N VAL A 34 -21.67 -6.17 -17.25
CA VAL A 34 -20.48 -5.75 -16.49
C VAL A 34 -20.70 -4.39 -15.87
N LEU A 35 -21.28 -3.43 -16.62
CA LEU A 35 -21.59 -2.10 -16.11
C LEU A 35 -22.64 -2.13 -14.98
N ILE A 36 -23.70 -2.94 -15.15
CA ILE A 36 -24.73 -3.12 -14.11
C ILE A 36 -24.11 -3.72 -12.86
N ARG A 37 -23.33 -4.80 -13.00
CA ARG A 37 -22.60 -5.43 -11.88
C ARG A 37 -21.70 -4.42 -11.16
N ARG A 38 -20.97 -3.59 -11.91
CA ARG A 38 -20.12 -2.54 -11.34
C ARG A 38 -20.93 -1.49 -10.58
N LYS A 39 -22.06 -1.03 -11.11
CA LYS A 39 -22.94 -0.09 -10.42
C LYS A 39 -23.50 -0.68 -9.13
N ILE A 40 -23.98 -1.93 -9.18
CA ILE A 40 -24.47 -2.64 -7.99
C ILE A 40 -23.35 -2.77 -6.94
N PHE A 41 -22.15 -3.14 -7.36
CA PHE A 41 -21.00 -3.25 -6.44
C PHE A 41 -20.69 -1.92 -5.77
N VAL A 42 -20.60 -0.81 -6.54
CA VAL A 42 -20.36 0.53 -5.99
C VAL A 42 -21.48 0.93 -5.01
N TYR A 43 -22.74 0.69 -5.39
CA TYR A 43 -23.88 0.96 -4.50
C TYR A 43 -23.80 0.18 -3.19
N LEU A 44 -23.49 -1.12 -3.24
CA LEU A 44 -23.34 -1.94 -2.05
C LEU A 44 -22.14 -1.51 -1.18
N CYS A 45 -21.02 -1.10 -1.80
CA CYS A 45 -19.90 -0.55 -1.06
C CYS A 45 -20.31 0.71 -0.29
N GLU A 46 -20.99 1.68 -0.95
CA GLU A 46 -21.48 2.90 -0.30
C GLU A 46 -22.50 2.61 0.80
N TYR A 47 -23.39 1.64 0.57
CA TYR A 47 -24.39 1.22 1.55
C TYR A 47 -23.74 0.65 2.82
N TYR A 48 -22.80 -0.31 2.66
CA TYR A 48 -22.14 -0.96 3.79
C TYR A 48 -21.09 -0.08 4.45
N ARG A 49 -20.44 0.83 3.72
CA ARG A 49 -19.49 1.82 4.27
C ARG A 49 -20.08 2.61 5.44
N LYS A 50 -21.37 2.90 5.36
CA LYS A 50 -22.08 3.69 6.39
C LYS A 50 -22.72 2.85 7.48
N ARG A 51 -22.83 1.52 7.31
CA ARG A 51 -23.66 0.65 8.18
C ARG A 51 -22.92 -0.53 8.77
N ASP A 52 -22.04 -1.16 7.99
CA ASP A 52 -21.43 -2.44 8.40
C ASP A 52 -20.11 -2.65 7.68
N LEU A 53 -19.02 -2.22 8.30
CA LEU A 53 -17.68 -2.36 7.72
C LEU A 53 -17.26 -3.83 7.56
N LYS A 54 -17.78 -4.77 8.38
CA LYS A 54 -17.46 -6.19 8.24
C LYS A 54 -18.10 -6.78 6.97
N LYS A 55 -19.32 -6.37 6.62
CA LYS A 55 -19.94 -6.72 5.33
C LYS A 55 -19.24 -6.04 4.16
N LEU A 56 -18.81 -4.77 4.32
CA LEU A 56 -17.99 -4.11 3.31
C LEU A 56 -16.69 -4.90 3.07
N ALA A 57 -16.00 -5.34 4.13
CA ALA A 57 -14.79 -6.15 4.02
C ALA A 57 -15.04 -7.46 3.25
N SER A 58 -16.14 -8.15 3.55
CA SER A 58 -16.53 -9.37 2.84
C SER A 58 -16.80 -9.12 1.35
N LEU A 59 -17.42 -7.99 1.01
CA LEU A 59 -17.70 -7.60 -0.37
C LEU A 59 -16.40 -7.26 -1.14
N LEU A 60 -15.52 -6.48 -0.53
CA LEU A 60 -14.23 -6.11 -1.12
C LEU A 60 -13.34 -7.34 -1.33
N TYR A 61 -13.27 -8.23 -0.34
CA TYR A 61 -12.50 -9.47 -0.45
C TYR A 61 -13.02 -10.36 -1.58
N TYR A 62 -14.36 -10.55 -1.67
CA TYR A 62 -14.98 -11.32 -2.75
C TYR A 62 -14.69 -10.73 -4.13
N ASN A 63 -14.70 -9.40 -4.25
CA ASN A 63 -14.42 -8.74 -5.53
C ASN A 63 -13.01 -9.03 -6.06
N ILE A 64 -12.04 -9.24 -5.16
CA ILE A 64 -10.63 -9.47 -5.51
C ILE A 64 -10.31 -10.95 -5.63
N SER A 65 -10.75 -11.76 -4.67
CA SER A 65 -10.38 -13.17 -4.58
C SER A 65 -11.36 -14.13 -5.27
N HIS A 66 -12.58 -13.65 -5.57
CA HIS A 66 -13.75 -14.46 -5.98
C HIS A 66 -14.11 -15.56 -4.96
N LYS A 67 -13.63 -15.43 -3.72
CA LYS A 67 -13.90 -16.34 -2.59
C LYS A 67 -14.53 -15.56 -1.44
N LYS A 68 -15.32 -16.24 -0.61
CA LYS A 68 -15.83 -15.66 0.65
C LYS A 68 -14.75 -15.73 1.72
N ILE A 69 -14.64 -14.71 2.56
CA ILE A 69 -13.79 -14.76 3.75
C ILE A 69 -14.29 -15.89 4.67
N ASN A 70 -13.38 -16.72 5.12
CA ASN A 70 -13.67 -17.68 6.18
C ASN A 70 -13.48 -17.01 7.56
N TRP A 71 -14.55 -16.41 8.08
CA TRP A 71 -14.51 -15.71 9.36
C TRP A 71 -14.34 -16.63 10.58
N SER A 72 -14.70 -17.90 10.48
CA SER A 72 -14.58 -18.88 11.58
C SER A 72 -13.19 -19.53 11.62
N SER A 73 -12.52 -19.63 10.50
CA SER A 73 -11.18 -20.25 10.40
C SER A 73 -10.39 -19.61 9.25
N PRO A 74 -9.92 -18.37 9.42
CA PRO A 74 -9.15 -17.66 8.39
C PRO A 74 -7.81 -18.35 8.16
N LYS A 75 -7.43 -18.55 6.89
CA LYS A 75 -6.25 -19.33 6.52
C LYS A 75 -5.12 -18.45 5.99
N ASN A 76 -5.41 -17.67 4.94
CA ASN A 76 -4.38 -16.86 4.29
C ASN A 76 -4.20 -15.49 4.97
N LEU A 77 -3.12 -14.81 4.62
CA LEU A 77 -2.77 -13.50 5.21
C LEU A 77 -3.92 -12.47 5.08
N ASN A 78 -4.54 -12.37 3.91
CA ASN A 78 -5.64 -11.43 3.70
C ASN A 78 -6.85 -11.73 4.60
N GLU A 79 -7.21 -13.01 4.77
CA GLU A 79 -8.29 -13.43 5.68
C GLU A 79 -7.95 -13.13 7.13
N LYS A 80 -6.71 -13.38 7.56
CA LYS A 80 -6.25 -13.12 8.94
C LYS A 80 -6.20 -11.64 9.25
N ILE A 81 -5.73 -10.81 8.33
CA ILE A 81 -5.79 -9.34 8.48
C ILE A 81 -7.24 -8.88 8.62
N ASN A 82 -8.14 -9.36 7.75
CA ASN A 82 -9.56 -9.01 7.85
C ASN A 82 -10.18 -9.52 9.15
N TRP A 83 -9.83 -10.72 9.61
CA TRP A 83 -10.30 -11.24 10.89
C TRP A 83 -9.85 -10.36 12.05
N LEU A 84 -8.57 -10.01 12.12
CA LEU A 84 -7.98 -9.16 13.15
C LEU A 84 -8.66 -7.78 13.21
N LYS A 85 -8.98 -7.17 12.07
CA LYS A 85 -9.68 -5.86 12.02
C LYS A 85 -10.99 -5.82 12.82
N PHE A 86 -11.69 -6.96 12.96
CA PHE A 86 -13.03 -7.00 13.51
C PHE A 86 -13.20 -7.90 14.75
N ASN A 87 -12.17 -8.68 15.09
CA ASN A 87 -12.25 -9.65 16.18
C ASN A 87 -11.11 -9.50 17.22
N SER A 88 -10.21 -8.50 17.02
CA SER A 88 -9.19 -8.15 18.02
C SER A 88 -9.30 -6.69 18.45
N ASP A 89 -8.64 -6.35 19.56
CA ASP A 89 -8.47 -4.96 19.96
C ASP A 89 -7.46 -4.27 19.03
N THR A 90 -7.95 -3.34 18.23
CA THR A 90 -7.14 -2.55 17.28
C THR A 90 -6.76 -1.17 17.81
N SER A 91 -6.93 -0.88 19.10
CA SER A 91 -6.56 0.41 19.70
C SER A 91 -5.07 0.74 19.52
N VAL A 92 -4.21 -0.28 19.65
CA VAL A 92 -2.78 -0.16 19.38
C VAL A 92 -2.52 0.17 17.91
N TRP A 93 -3.27 -0.42 16.98
CA TRP A 93 -3.14 -0.10 15.56
C TRP A 93 -3.50 1.36 15.27
N THR A 94 -4.53 1.90 15.94
CA THR A 94 -4.89 3.32 15.82
C THR A 94 -3.71 4.23 16.18
N LYS A 95 -3.01 3.95 17.30
CA LYS A 95 -1.84 4.73 17.72
C LYS A 95 -0.67 4.57 16.75
N LEU A 96 -0.38 3.35 16.31
CA LEU A 96 0.81 3.04 15.52
C LEU A 96 0.65 3.30 14.01
N ALA A 97 -0.58 3.34 13.48
CA ALA A 97 -0.86 3.77 12.12
C ALA A 97 -0.96 5.30 11.98
N ASP A 98 -1.08 6.03 13.09
CA ASP A 98 -1.00 7.48 13.13
C ASP A 98 0.45 7.94 12.90
N LYS A 99 0.72 8.61 11.77
CA LYS A 99 2.08 9.04 11.37
C LYS A 99 2.73 10.01 12.36
N TYR A 100 1.94 10.65 13.21
CA TYR A 100 2.45 11.52 14.28
C TYR A 100 2.70 10.75 15.57
N LEU A 101 1.71 10.00 16.07
CA LEU A 101 1.81 9.29 17.34
C LEU A 101 2.79 8.11 17.32
N VAL A 102 2.98 7.45 16.18
CA VAL A 102 3.94 6.35 16.03
C VAL A 102 5.38 6.78 16.32
N ARG A 103 5.69 8.06 16.17
CA ARG A 103 7.04 8.61 16.43
C ARG A 103 7.47 8.41 17.88
N ASP A 104 6.55 8.52 18.83
CA ASP A 104 6.86 8.28 20.24
C ASP A 104 7.14 6.80 20.50
N TYR A 105 6.38 5.89 19.88
CA TYR A 105 6.68 4.46 19.94
C TYR A 105 8.09 4.13 19.37
N VAL A 106 8.46 4.71 18.24
CA VAL A 106 9.79 4.52 17.65
C VAL A 106 10.89 5.03 18.59
N LYS A 107 10.69 6.19 19.27
CA LYS A 107 11.61 6.72 20.28
C LYS A 107 11.71 5.80 21.50
N GLU A 108 10.59 5.35 22.04
CA GLU A 108 10.50 4.42 23.18
C GLU A 108 11.24 3.10 22.92
N ARG A 109 11.36 2.70 21.65
CA ARG A 109 12.13 1.53 21.21
C ARG A 109 13.61 1.80 20.94
N GLY A 110 14.10 3.00 21.26
CA GLY A 110 15.51 3.38 21.08
C GLY A 110 15.89 3.71 19.64
N LEU A 111 14.92 3.92 18.74
CA LEU A 111 15.14 4.12 17.31
C LEU A 111 14.96 5.58 16.87
N SER A 112 15.20 6.56 17.76
CA SER A 112 15.01 7.98 17.43
C SER A 112 15.84 8.45 16.23
N SER A 113 16.99 7.83 15.97
CA SER A 113 17.93 8.21 14.90
C SER A 113 17.39 7.97 13.50
N ILE A 114 16.41 7.07 13.34
CA ILE A 114 15.79 6.77 12.04
C ILE A 114 14.52 7.59 11.76
N LEU A 115 14.09 8.45 12.69
CA LEU A 115 12.94 9.33 12.46
C LEU A 115 13.31 10.45 11.51
N VAL A 116 12.44 10.68 10.51
CA VAL A 116 12.50 11.87 9.66
C VAL A 116 12.29 13.12 10.53
N GLU A 117 13.00 14.20 10.29
CA GLU A 117 12.84 15.44 11.07
C GLU A 117 11.42 15.98 10.92
N LEU A 118 10.81 16.39 12.02
CA LEU A 118 9.45 16.92 12.10
C LEU A 118 9.51 18.44 12.31
N TYR A 119 9.03 19.20 11.35
CA TYR A 119 9.05 20.67 11.39
C TYR A 119 7.82 21.29 12.04
N GLY A 120 6.68 20.57 12.03
CA GLY A 120 5.45 21.08 12.65
C GLY A 120 4.28 20.10 12.60
N VAL A 121 3.28 20.38 13.43
CA VAL A 121 2.04 19.62 13.57
C VAL A 121 0.88 20.58 13.79
N TRP A 122 -0.20 20.45 13.03
CA TRP A 122 -1.36 21.35 13.10
C TRP A 122 -2.68 20.57 13.04
N ASP A 123 -3.71 21.13 13.67
CA ASP A 123 -5.09 20.65 13.57
C ASP A 123 -5.84 21.30 12.39
N ASP A 124 -5.39 22.47 11.91
CA ASP A 124 -5.94 23.21 10.77
C ASP A 124 -4.80 23.72 9.88
N ALA A 125 -5.02 23.71 8.57
CA ALA A 125 -4.02 24.20 7.61
C ALA A 125 -3.84 25.74 7.68
N CYS A 126 -4.81 26.49 8.20
CA CYS A 126 -4.70 27.93 8.39
C CYS A 126 -3.62 28.30 9.41
N ASP A 127 -3.30 27.40 10.36
CA ASP A 127 -2.30 27.62 11.40
C ASP A 127 -0.85 27.41 10.90
N ILE A 128 -0.66 26.97 9.67
CA ILE A 128 0.69 26.74 9.11
C ILE A 128 1.33 28.08 8.75
N ASP A 129 2.43 28.45 9.43
CA ASP A 129 3.29 29.55 8.97
C ASP A 129 4.37 28.99 8.03
N PHE A 130 4.19 29.18 6.72
CA PHE A 130 5.15 28.70 5.72
C PHE A 130 6.50 29.42 5.79
N ASN A 131 6.58 30.62 6.41
CA ASN A 131 7.85 31.33 6.57
C ASN A 131 8.80 30.58 7.52
N LEU A 132 8.25 29.88 8.52
CA LEU A 132 9.00 29.09 9.48
C LEU A 132 9.47 27.74 8.92
N LEU A 133 8.91 27.28 7.79
CA LEU A 133 9.31 26.03 7.15
C LEU A 133 10.57 26.23 6.29
N PRO A 134 11.44 25.21 6.16
CA PRO A 134 12.61 25.27 5.28
C PRO A 134 12.21 25.42 3.80
N THR A 135 13.18 25.56 2.90
CA THR A 135 12.92 25.71 1.46
C THR A 135 12.22 24.49 0.87
N SER A 136 12.52 23.29 1.38
CA SER A 136 11.91 22.04 0.92
C SER A 136 11.39 21.22 2.11
N PHE A 137 10.19 20.68 1.98
CA PHE A 137 9.53 19.87 3.01
C PHE A 137 8.42 19.01 2.40
N VAL A 138 7.86 18.14 3.22
CA VAL A 138 6.70 17.31 2.85
C VAL A 138 5.57 17.59 3.84
N LEU A 139 4.39 17.95 3.32
CA LEU A 139 3.16 18.05 4.09
C LEU A 139 2.32 16.78 3.86
N LYS A 140 1.78 16.23 4.93
CA LYS A 140 0.88 15.06 4.86
C LYS A 140 -0.11 15.03 6.01
N THR A 141 -1.25 14.36 5.83
CA THR A 141 -2.12 14.06 6.98
C THR A 141 -1.68 12.76 7.65
N ASN A 142 -1.90 12.67 8.98
CA ASN A 142 -1.44 11.53 9.78
C ASN A 142 -2.30 10.27 9.66
N HIS A 143 -3.55 10.37 9.17
CA HIS A 143 -4.63 9.37 9.33
C HIS A 143 -5.01 8.63 8.05
N GLY A 144 -4.10 8.48 7.09
CA GLY A 144 -4.39 7.78 5.84
C GLY A 144 -3.18 7.65 4.91
N CYS A 145 -3.42 7.23 3.66
CA CYS A 145 -2.40 7.18 2.63
C CYS A 145 -2.79 8.07 1.42
N GLY A 146 -1.81 8.46 0.62
CA GLY A 146 -2.01 9.28 -0.59
C GLY A 146 -2.27 10.77 -0.33
N THR A 147 -2.33 11.20 0.91
CA THR A 147 -2.55 12.60 1.34
C THR A 147 -1.21 13.27 1.62
N ILE A 148 -0.44 13.54 0.57
CA ILE A 148 0.93 14.04 0.63
C ILE A 148 1.14 15.15 -0.40
N ILE A 149 1.79 16.24 0.00
CA ILE A 149 2.29 17.33 -0.86
C ILE A 149 3.81 17.41 -0.66
N VAL A 150 4.56 17.17 -1.74
CA VAL A 150 6.01 17.32 -1.75
C VAL A 150 6.35 18.72 -2.23
N VAL A 151 6.93 19.52 -1.37
CA VAL A 151 7.38 20.89 -1.65
C VAL A 151 8.89 20.89 -1.82
N LYS A 152 9.36 21.00 -3.06
CA LYS A 152 10.79 21.10 -3.38
C LYS A 152 11.34 22.53 -3.24
N ASN A 153 10.45 23.53 -3.41
CA ASN A 153 10.76 24.94 -3.23
C ASN A 153 9.51 25.65 -2.75
N LYS A 154 9.51 26.16 -1.51
CA LYS A 154 8.35 26.85 -0.93
C LYS A 154 7.93 28.11 -1.69
N ASN A 155 8.87 28.77 -2.38
CA ASN A 155 8.57 29.98 -3.15
C ASN A 155 7.78 29.69 -4.45
N SER A 156 7.62 28.42 -4.82
CA SER A 156 6.90 28.01 -6.03
C SER A 156 5.49 27.47 -5.77
N ILE A 157 5.04 27.41 -4.51
CA ILE A 157 3.71 26.91 -4.17
C ILE A 157 2.70 28.05 -4.04
N ASN A 158 1.43 27.73 -4.30
CA ASN A 158 0.30 28.56 -3.91
C ASN A 158 -0.16 28.08 -2.52
N GLU A 159 0.10 28.88 -1.49
CA GLU A 159 -0.22 28.52 -0.11
C GLU A 159 -1.71 28.30 0.12
N ASP A 160 -2.57 29.09 -0.50
CA ASP A 160 -4.04 28.99 -0.34
C ASP A 160 -4.55 27.66 -0.93
N GLU A 161 -4.04 27.25 -2.09
CA GLU A 161 -4.37 25.94 -2.69
C GLU A 161 -3.87 24.78 -1.81
N VAL A 162 -2.66 24.89 -1.24
CA VAL A 162 -2.11 23.89 -0.31
C VAL A 162 -2.98 23.80 0.94
N ARG A 163 -3.34 24.92 1.57
CA ARG A 163 -4.23 24.94 2.75
C ARG A 163 -5.59 24.32 2.45
N LYS A 164 -6.21 24.69 1.34
CA LYS A 164 -7.50 24.14 0.91
C LYS A 164 -7.44 22.64 0.71
N GLN A 165 -6.37 22.14 0.08
CA GLN A 165 -6.18 20.71 -0.15
C GLN A 165 -5.99 19.96 1.15
N LEU A 166 -5.16 20.47 2.06
CA LEU A 166 -4.91 19.85 3.37
C LEU A 166 -6.18 19.80 4.22
N ASN A 167 -6.95 20.91 4.29
CA ASN A 167 -8.22 20.94 5.03
C ASN A 167 -9.27 20.00 4.42
N THR A 168 -9.25 19.81 3.09
CA THR A 168 -10.09 18.80 2.43
C THR A 168 -9.68 17.39 2.89
N TRP A 169 -8.39 17.10 3.00
CA TRP A 169 -7.91 15.80 3.43
C TRP A 169 -8.16 15.51 4.91
N LEU A 170 -8.14 16.51 5.79
CA LEU A 170 -8.50 16.34 7.20
C LEU A 170 -9.92 15.80 7.39
N GLN A 171 -10.83 16.03 6.43
CA GLN A 171 -12.23 15.57 6.49
C GLN A 171 -12.42 14.12 5.97
N LEU A 172 -11.36 13.49 5.45
CA LEU A 172 -11.46 12.15 4.90
C LEU A 172 -11.68 11.11 5.99
N LYS A 173 -12.74 10.33 5.87
CA LYS A 173 -12.98 9.14 6.70
C LYS A 173 -12.28 7.93 6.08
N PHE A 174 -10.95 7.94 6.12
CA PHE A 174 -10.10 6.98 5.44
C PHE A 174 -10.44 5.53 5.78
N GLY A 175 -10.65 5.23 7.06
CA GLY A 175 -10.94 3.87 7.53
C GLY A 175 -12.23 3.26 6.96
N THR A 176 -13.11 4.06 6.36
CA THR A 176 -14.32 3.55 5.71
C THR A 176 -14.08 3.09 4.27
N ILE A 177 -12.98 3.48 3.63
CA ILE A 177 -12.72 3.19 2.21
C ILE A 177 -12.51 1.69 2.00
N TYR A 178 -11.60 1.10 2.79
CA TYR A 178 -11.23 -0.32 2.70
C TYR A 178 -11.63 -1.12 3.96
N ALA A 179 -12.64 -0.64 4.70
CA ALA A 179 -13.10 -1.27 5.92
C ALA A 179 -11.96 -1.47 6.94
N GLU A 180 -11.30 -0.38 7.31
CA GLU A 180 -10.14 -0.31 8.22
C GLU A 180 -10.51 0.51 9.46
N PRO A 181 -11.30 -0.02 10.40
CA PRO A 181 -11.94 0.75 11.47
C PRO A 181 -10.96 1.51 12.36
N HIS A 182 -9.74 1.01 12.57
CA HIS A 182 -8.71 1.65 13.39
C HIS A 182 -8.31 3.05 12.89
N TYR A 183 -8.37 3.32 11.57
CA TYR A 183 -8.11 4.67 11.05
C TYR A 183 -9.20 5.69 11.41
N ASN A 184 -10.44 5.25 11.66
CA ASN A 184 -11.53 6.17 12.02
C ASN A 184 -11.37 6.78 13.42
N SER A 185 -10.54 6.18 14.27
CA SER A 185 -10.24 6.64 15.63
C SER A 185 -9.00 7.53 15.71
N ILE A 186 -8.28 7.71 14.60
CA ILE A 186 -7.15 8.64 14.53
C ILE A 186 -7.69 10.08 14.45
N LYS A 187 -7.25 10.95 15.37
CA LYS A 187 -7.55 12.39 15.29
C LYS A 187 -6.77 12.98 14.12
N PRO A 188 -7.43 13.52 13.07
CA PRO A 188 -6.74 14.08 11.91
C PRO A 188 -5.83 15.24 12.30
N LYS A 189 -4.59 15.22 11.78
CA LYS A 189 -3.61 16.29 11.88
C LYS A 189 -2.83 16.44 10.59
N ILE A 190 -2.27 17.61 10.40
CA ILE A 190 -1.28 17.88 9.35
C ILE A 190 0.10 17.80 10.00
N ILE A 191 1.06 17.16 9.35
CA ILE A 191 2.46 17.15 9.76
C ILE A 191 3.33 17.66 8.62
N ALA A 192 4.38 18.42 8.97
CA ALA A 192 5.44 18.80 8.05
C ALA A 192 6.72 18.07 8.45
N GLU A 193 7.32 17.40 7.48
CA GLU A 193 8.55 16.63 7.66
C GLU A 193 9.62 17.02 6.64
N GLU A 194 10.87 16.65 6.94
CA GLU A 194 11.99 16.78 6.03
C GLU A 194 11.70 16.14 4.67
N TYR A 195 12.08 16.85 3.60
CA TYR A 195 12.07 16.30 2.26
C TYR A 195 13.29 15.41 2.04
N LEU A 196 13.09 14.10 2.05
CA LEU A 196 14.13 13.13 1.71
C LEU A 196 14.34 13.10 0.19
N LYS A 197 15.56 13.40 -0.24
CA LYS A 197 15.92 13.34 -1.67
C LYS A 197 16.15 11.89 -2.08
N ASN A 198 15.65 11.53 -3.26
CA ASN A 198 16.03 10.28 -3.89
C ASN A 198 17.47 10.38 -4.39
N ASP A 199 18.33 9.49 -3.94
CA ASP A 199 19.72 9.34 -4.38
C ASP A 199 19.97 7.98 -5.08
N ASN A 200 18.93 7.16 -5.23
CA ASN A 200 19.03 5.88 -5.91
C ASN A 200 18.99 6.07 -7.42
N ALA A 201 20.13 5.77 -8.10
CA ALA A 201 20.26 5.93 -9.55
C ALA A 201 19.31 5.02 -10.36
N ASN A 202 18.85 3.94 -9.76
CA ASN A 202 17.97 2.96 -10.40
C ASN A 202 16.47 3.25 -10.13
N SER A 203 16.12 4.42 -9.60
CA SER A 203 14.73 4.83 -9.39
C SER A 203 14.53 6.32 -9.60
N THR A 204 13.43 6.68 -10.25
CA THR A 204 13.02 8.08 -10.46
C THR A 204 12.31 8.70 -9.26
N SER A 205 11.97 7.88 -8.25
CA SER A 205 11.33 8.30 -7.00
C SER A 205 12.09 7.75 -5.79
N LEU A 206 11.86 8.34 -4.60
CA LEU A 206 12.33 7.77 -3.36
C LEU A 206 11.85 6.31 -3.24
N VAL A 207 12.79 5.41 -2.96
CA VAL A 207 12.51 3.96 -2.88
C VAL A 207 11.88 3.63 -1.52
N ASP A 208 10.72 2.96 -1.55
CA ASP A 208 10.09 2.40 -0.36
C ASP A 208 10.57 0.95 -0.13
N TYR A 209 11.12 0.68 1.04
CA TYR A 209 11.46 -0.67 1.51
C TYR A 209 10.41 -1.12 2.53
N LYS A 210 9.61 -2.11 2.18
CA LYS A 210 8.46 -2.56 2.95
C LYS A 210 8.72 -3.94 3.54
N VAL A 211 9.12 -3.96 4.82
CA VAL A 211 9.43 -5.20 5.53
C VAL A 211 8.13 -5.77 6.09
N PHE A 212 7.73 -6.92 5.58
CA PHE A 212 6.63 -7.70 6.14
C PHE A 212 7.13 -8.46 7.36
N CYS A 213 6.46 -8.24 8.50
CA CYS A 213 6.78 -8.90 9.76
C CYS A 213 5.59 -9.76 10.20
N LEU A 214 5.88 -11.00 10.61
CA LEU A 214 4.91 -11.98 11.09
C LEU A 214 5.35 -12.48 12.47
N GLU A 215 4.43 -12.48 13.44
CA GLU A 215 4.71 -12.84 14.86
C GLU A 215 5.96 -12.14 15.43
N GLY A 216 6.11 -10.84 15.08
CA GLY A 216 7.20 -10.01 15.57
C GLY A 216 8.55 -10.26 14.90
N LYS A 217 8.61 -10.95 13.77
CA LYS A 217 9.84 -11.25 13.02
C LYS A 217 9.73 -10.81 11.57
N PRO A 218 10.77 -10.20 11.00
CA PRO A 218 10.85 -9.97 9.55
C PRO A 218 10.68 -11.28 8.77
N TYR A 219 9.92 -11.22 7.68
CA TYR A 219 9.64 -12.36 6.81
C TYR A 219 10.18 -12.13 5.40
N SER A 220 9.91 -10.97 4.81
CA SER A 220 10.35 -10.62 3.46
C SER A 220 10.26 -9.12 3.22
N ILE A 221 10.87 -8.66 2.13
CA ILE A 221 10.97 -7.24 1.79
C ILE A 221 10.34 -7.02 0.42
N LEU A 222 9.32 -6.15 0.35
CA LEU A 222 8.79 -5.62 -0.89
C LEU A 222 9.37 -4.24 -1.15
N VAL A 223 10.02 -4.06 -2.29
CA VAL A 223 10.55 -2.77 -2.72
C VAL A 223 9.60 -2.14 -3.72
N CYS A 224 9.27 -0.86 -3.51
CA CYS A 224 8.51 -0.04 -4.46
C CYS A 224 9.39 1.09 -4.97
N ALA A 225 9.66 1.08 -6.27
CA ALA A 225 10.45 2.09 -6.96
C ALA A 225 9.66 2.72 -8.11
N ASP A 226 10.18 3.77 -8.73
CA ASP A 226 9.56 4.47 -9.87
C ASP A 226 8.09 4.80 -9.65
N ARG A 227 7.78 5.27 -8.45
CA ARG A 227 6.42 5.61 -8.09
C ARG A 227 5.94 6.84 -8.85
N VAL A 228 4.92 6.65 -9.68
CA VAL A 228 4.21 7.73 -10.36
C VAL A 228 2.81 7.85 -9.76
N LEU A 229 2.49 9.04 -9.27
CA LEU A 229 1.20 9.31 -8.64
C LEU A 229 0.05 8.89 -9.58
N TYR A 230 -0.88 8.11 -9.07
CA TYR A 230 -2.04 7.52 -9.78
C TYR A 230 -1.71 6.56 -10.94
N LYS A 231 -0.44 6.25 -11.21
CA LYS A 231 -0.03 5.30 -12.26
C LYS A 231 0.59 4.01 -11.71
N GLY A 232 0.91 3.96 -10.41
CA GLY A 232 1.52 2.80 -9.77
C GLY A 232 3.03 2.96 -9.54
N CYS A 233 3.69 1.84 -9.31
CA CYS A 233 5.13 1.74 -9.08
C CYS A 233 5.64 0.40 -9.59
N CYS A 234 6.95 0.30 -9.77
CA CYS A 234 7.64 -0.96 -9.96
C CYS A 234 7.76 -1.69 -8.62
N LEU A 235 7.45 -2.98 -8.62
CA LEU A 235 7.54 -3.84 -7.46
C LEU A 235 8.66 -4.86 -7.64
N ALA A 236 9.49 -5.02 -6.60
CA ALA A 236 10.49 -6.08 -6.55
C ALA A 236 10.43 -6.74 -5.16
N TRP A 237 10.45 -8.06 -5.10
CA TRP A 237 10.38 -8.81 -3.85
C TRP A 237 11.71 -9.51 -3.54
N TYR A 238 12.14 -9.45 -2.28
CA TYR A 238 13.38 -10.03 -1.80
C TYR A 238 13.15 -10.82 -0.51
N ASP A 239 13.99 -11.86 -0.30
CA ASP A 239 14.13 -12.46 1.03
C ASP A 239 14.99 -11.58 1.96
N LEU A 240 15.26 -12.07 3.17
CA LEU A 240 16.02 -11.32 4.17
C LEU A 240 17.53 -11.23 3.85
N GLU A 241 18.05 -12.11 3.00
CA GLU A 241 19.43 -12.10 2.49
C GLU A 241 19.59 -11.23 1.24
N TRP A 242 18.48 -10.66 0.74
CA TRP A 242 18.37 -9.86 -0.49
C TRP A 242 18.40 -10.68 -1.78
N ASN A 243 18.01 -11.97 -1.74
CA ASN A 243 17.81 -12.73 -2.96
C ASN A 243 16.45 -12.37 -3.58
N PRO A 244 16.37 -12.14 -4.91
CA PRO A 244 15.11 -11.84 -5.58
C PRO A 244 14.09 -12.98 -5.46
N LYS A 245 12.83 -12.64 -5.19
CA LYS A 245 11.69 -13.56 -5.05
C LYS A 245 10.56 -13.18 -6.03
N PRO A 246 10.81 -13.18 -7.36
CA PRO A 246 9.81 -12.74 -8.35
C PRO A 246 8.54 -13.58 -8.33
N ASP A 247 8.61 -14.82 -7.88
CA ASP A 247 7.48 -15.74 -7.75
C ASP A 247 6.53 -15.38 -6.60
N MET A 248 6.89 -14.45 -5.73
CA MET A 248 5.98 -13.86 -4.74
C MET A 248 4.99 -12.87 -5.37
N LEU A 249 5.31 -12.31 -6.55
CA LEU A 249 4.44 -11.37 -7.25
C LEU A 249 3.36 -12.10 -8.08
N SER A 250 2.19 -11.50 -8.17
CA SER A 250 1.03 -11.99 -8.91
C SER A 250 0.30 -10.84 -9.63
N GLY A 251 -0.77 -11.14 -10.35
CA GLY A 251 -1.65 -10.13 -10.93
C GLY A 251 -1.04 -9.29 -12.06
N GLY A 252 -0.06 -9.83 -12.78
CA GLY A 252 0.63 -9.13 -13.88
C GLY A 252 1.75 -8.21 -13.41
N HIS A 253 2.03 -8.14 -12.11
CA HIS A 253 3.22 -7.49 -11.57
C HIS A 253 4.45 -8.35 -11.86
N LYS A 254 5.47 -7.73 -12.45
CA LYS A 254 6.74 -8.38 -12.76
C LYS A 254 7.86 -7.64 -12.04
N GLN A 255 8.87 -8.37 -11.62
CA GLN A 255 10.06 -7.80 -11.00
C GLN A 255 11.03 -7.19 -12.02
N ASP A 256 10.74 -7.29 -13.33
CA ASP A 256 11.66 -6.92 -14.40
C ASP A 256 11.79 -5.39 -14.61
N CYS A 257 10.96 -4.59 -13.94
CA CYS A 257 10.92 -3.13 -14.16
C CYS A 257 11.99 -2.37 -13.37
N VAL A 258 12.55 -2.96 -12.28
CA VAL A 258 13.61 -2.32 -11.50
C VAL A 258 14.46 -3.36 -10.77
N THR A 259 15.77 -3.14 -10.75
CA THR A 259 16.71 -3.85 -9.88
C THR A 259 17.30 -2.86 -8.90
N ILE A 260 17.03 -3.06 -7.62
CA ILE A 260 17.60 -2.26 -6.53
C ILE A 260 18.74 -3.05 -5.90
N GLU A 261 19.89 -2.43 -5.79
CA GLU A 261 21.06 -3.01 -5.15
C GLU A 261 20.78 -3.27 -3.67
N LYS A 262 21.49 -4.27 -3.10
CA LYS A 262 21.42 -4.59 -1.68
C LYS A 262 21.81 -3.38 -0.85
N PRO A 263 20.93 -2.85 0.01
CA PRO A 263 21.25 -1.71 0.85
C PRO A 263 22.38 -2.03 1.83
N THR A 264 23.31 -1.12 2.01
CA THR A 264 24.40 -1.27 3.00
C THR A 264 23.88 -1.36 4.43
N CYS A 265 22.74 -0.70 4.72
CA CYS A 265 22.05 -0.72 6.01
C CYS A 265 20.95 -1.80 6.10
N LEU A 266 20.99 -2.86 5.28
CA LEU A 266 19.97 -3.93 5.33
C LEU A 266 19.86 -4.56 6.73
N SER A 267 20.99 -4.81 7.39
CA SER A 267 21.00 -5.37 8.76
C SER A 267 20.28 -4.46 9.76
N ASP A 268 20.55 -3.16 9.69
CA ASP A 268 19.93 -2.15 10.58
C ASP A 268 18.42 -2.05 10.30
N MET A 269 18.03 -2.12 9.02
CA MET A 269 16.62 -2.12 8.61
C MET A 269 15.87 -3.35 9.16
N LEU A 270 16.45 -4.54 9.06
CA LEU A 270 15.84 -5.77 9.57
C LEU A 270 15.77 -5.76 11.11
N GLN A 271 16.83 -5.30 11.78
CA GLN A 271 16.83 -5.14 13.24
C GLN A 271 15.75 -4.13 13.70
N ALA A 272 15.65 -2.98 13.04
CA ALA A 272 14.62 -2.00 13.34
C ALA A 272 13.21 -2.58 13.11
N ALA A 273 13.01 -3.33 12.03
CA ALA A 273 11.74 -3.98 11.73
C ALA A 273 11.37 -5.03 12.81
N GLU A 274 12.32 -5.82 13.29
CA GLU A 274 12.10 -6.79 14.37
C GLU A 274 11.73 -6.09 15.68
N ILE A 275 12.47 -5.04 16.06
CA ILE A 275 12.18 -4.25 17.28
C ILE A 275 10.78 -3.65 17.23
N LEU A 276 10.40 -3.05 16.09
CA LEU A 276 9.11 -2.36 15.93
C LEU A 276 7.94 -3.33 15.79
N SER A 277 8.14 -4.52 15.23
CA SER A 277 7.08 -5.50 15.03
C SER A 277 6.80 -6.38 16.24
N LYS A 278 7.63 -6.30 17.28
CA LYS A 278 7.52 -7.15 18.47
C LYS A 278 6.14 -7.01 19.15
N GLY A 279 5.46 -8.15 19.34
CA GLY A 279 4.13 -8.23 19.95
C GLY A 279 2.96 -8.03 18.98
N HIS A 280 3.24 -7.98 17.69
CA HIS A 280 2.21 -7.90 16.65
C HIS A 280 2.16 -9.19 15.83
N HIS A 281 0.97 -9.76 15.63
CA HIS A 281 0.77 -10.96 14.80
C HIS A 281 1.25 -10.74 13.36
N GLN A 282 0.99 -9.55 12.82
CA GLN A 282 1.49 -9.11 11.54
C GLN A 282 1.53 -7.58 11.51
N VAL A 283 2.52 -7.04 10.83
CA VAL A 283 2.66 -5.62 10.52
C VAL A 283 3.66 -5.44 9.38
N ARG A 284 3.45 -4.47 8.53
CA ARG A 284 4.44 -4.03 7.55
C ARG A 284 5.09 -2.76 8.07
N ILE A 285 6.42 -2.75 8.10
CA ILE A 285 7.22 -1.58 8.46
C ILE A 285 7.83 -1.02 7.18
N ASP A 286 7.53 0.23 6.90
CA ASP A 286 8.03 0.91 5.71
C ASP A 286 9.23 1.78 6.06
N PHE A 287 10.28 1.69 5.25
CA PHE A 287 11.51 2.44 5.42
C PHE A 287 11.90 3.15 4.13
N TYR A 288 12.71 4.20 4.27
CA TYR A 288 13.42 4.86 3.18
C TYR A 288 14.92 4.84 3.45
N ILE A 289 15.71 4.90 2.39
CA ILE A 289 17.16 5.02 2.48
C ILE A 289 17.57 6.18 1.58
N THR A 290 18.34 7.11 2.12
CA THR A 290 18.97 8.20 1.36
C THR A 290 20.32 8.54 1.98
N ASN A 291 21.34 8.76 1.16
CA ASN A 291 22.74 8.97 1.58
C ASN A 291 23.25 7.86 2.53
N GLY A 292 22.85 6.61 2.27
CA GLY A 292 23.20 5.45 3.10
C GLY A 292 22.57 5.43 4.50
N LYS A 293 21.71 6.39 4.85
CA LYS A 293 21.03 6.48 6.14
C LYS A 293 19.61 5.92 6.03
N LEU A 294 19.24 5.09 7.02
CA LEU A 294 17.91 4.52 7.17
C LEU A 294 16.94 5.54 7.78
N TYR A 295 15.71 5.60 7.24
CA TYR A 295 14.62 6.40 7.78
C TYR A 295 13.36 5.56 7.93
N PHE A 296 12.65 5.74 9.04
CA PHE A 296 11.35 5.15 9.29
C PHE A 296 10.26 5.88 8.50
N GLY A 297 9.41 5.14 7.81
CA GLY A 297 8.26 5.66 7.05
C GLY A 297 6.95 5.53 7.81
N GLU A 298 6.47 4.30 7.98
CA GLU A 298 5.18 4.01 8.65
C GLU A 298 5.09 2.56 9.14
N MET A 299 4.14 2.31 10.05
CA MET A 299 3.66 0.98 10.40
C MET A 299 2.29 0.76 9.76
N THR A 300 2.14 -0.32 9.00
CA THR A 300 0.90 -0.65 8.29
C THR A 300 0.37 -2.01 8.73
N PHE A 301 -0.79 -2.02 9.40
CA PHE A 301 -1.44 -3.24 9.87
C PHE A 301 -2.40 -3.85 8.85
N THR A 302 -2.80 -3.09 7.87
CA THR A 302 -3.81 -3.49 6.88
C THR A 302 -3.35 -3.14 5.47
N SER A 303 -2.24 -3.77 5.04
CA SER A 303 -1.70 -3.56 3.69
C SER A 303 -2.79 -3.75 2.63
N LEU A 304 -3.03 -2.70 1.79
CA LEU A 304 -4.16 -2.62 0.85
C LEU A 304 -5.51 -3.03 1.49
N GLY A 305 -5.74 -2.65 2.75
CA GLY A 305 -6.96 -3.03 3.47
C GLY A 305 -7.09 -4.51 3.77
N GLY A 306 -6.06 -5.34 3.57
CA GLY A 306 -6.14 -6.80 3.65
C GLY A 306 -6.69 -7.44 2.37
N TYR A 307 -6.44 -6.80 1.20
CA TYR A 307 -6.92 -7.27 -0.12
C TYR A 307 -5.75 -7.32 -1.12
N MET A 308 -4.59 -7.85 -0.70
CA MET A 308 -3.37 -7.88 -1.48
C MET A 308 -3.46 -8.90 -2.62
N SER A 309 -3.82 -8.45 -3.82
CA SER A 309 -3.89 -9.26 -5.03
C SER A 309 -2.55 -9.36 -5.78
N TYR A 310 -1.58 -8.52 -5.41
CA TYR A 310 -0.25 -8.54 -6.00
C TYR A 310 0.67 -9.63 -5.40
N ILE A 311 0.26 -10.28 -4.31
CA ILE A 311 0.96 -11.44 -3.71
C ILE A 311 0.38 -12.72 -4.30
N ALA A 312 1.26 -13.62 -4.73
CA ALA A 312 0.86 -14.92 -5.25
C ALA A 312 0.12 -15.75 -4.17
N PRO A 313 -0.97 -16.45 -4.52
CA PRO A 313 -1.83 -17.14 -3.54
C PRO A 313 -1.07 -18.09 -2.61
N LYS A 314 -0.06 -18.82 -3.12
CA LYS A 314 0.76 -19.73 -2.30
C LYS A 314 1.47 -19.02 -1.14
N TYR A 315 1.94 -17.78 -1.38
CA TYR A 315 2.61 -16.99 -0.34
C TYR A 315 1.62 -16.32 0.61
N LEU A 316 0.43 -15.96 0.13
CA LEU A 316 -0.64 -15.54 1.05
C LEU A 316 -1.03 -16.66 2.03
N ASP A 317 -1.10 -17.91 1.54
CA ASP A 317 -1.38 -19.08 2.38
C ASP A 317 -0.21 -19.39 3.33
N GLU A 318 1.03 -19.35 2.83
CA GLU A 318 2.25 -19.52 3.64
C GLU A 318 2.33 -18.48 4.77
N MET A 319 2.28 -17.19 4.43
CA MET A 319 2.31 -16.09 5.41
C MET A 319 1.15 -16.20 6.41
N GLY A 320 -0.02 -16.61 5.91
CA GLY A 320 -1.17 -16.88 6.77
C GLY A 320 -0.91 -18.01 7.75
N SER A 321 -0.24 -19.10 7.35
CA SER A 321 0.04 -20.24 8.23
C SER A 321 0.98 -19.91 9.39
N LEU A 322 1.82 -18.87 9.23
CA LEU A 322 2.76 -18.40 10.25
C LEU A 322 2.12 -17.53 11.33
N ILE A 323 0.88 -17.05 11.13
CA ILE A 323 0.19 -16.18 12.09
C ILE A 323 -0.70 -17.03 13.00
N HIS A 324 -0.62 -16.83 14.29
CA HIS A 324 -1.45 -17.48 15.31
C HIS A 324 -2.54 -16.49 15.81
N LEU A 325 -3.84 -16.88 15.73
CA LEU A 325 -4.99 -16.05 16.12
C LEU A 325 -5.62 -16.56 17.42
#